data_7fb669a6d93036feda770eae4d00a709
#
_entry.id   7fb669a6d93036feda770eae4d00a709
#
_cell.length_a   1.000
_cell.length_b   1.000
_cell.length_c   1.000
_cell.angle_alpha   90.00
_cell.angle_beta   90.00
_cell.angle_gamma   90.00
#
_symmetry.space_group_name_H-M   'P 1'
#
loop_
_entity.id
_entity.type
_entity.pdbx_description
1 polymer ?
#
loop_
_entity_poly.entity_id
_entity_poly.type
_entity_poly.pdbx_seq_one_letter_code
_entity_poly.pdbx_strand_id
1 'polypeptide(L)'
;MFSHHHDVIIVGTGPAGLGAAFHLAEHSPSLSILMIDREKICSGGLLNDCKQNYTYPIGFDVENWTREEAERILPMVEKWLQPAIKEKKNLEVYRRRAERLDVTLLDIRQAHVGTDRSRALIQRLQDELTRRGVSFLPEQEVTDVFDSADGTGIVIAGTETVQAGKVIVAPGRKGFSFLQQVMERMSIAYIDNVVDVGIRVETTQGNYPIVNDYYDPKFIFPDGVRTFCTNSGHARVVLERYQGFSLINGHALSEEQTGNNLVNFALLKTIGLKDPVRSGQQMAVFLARLANEIGGGMPLMQRVGDFRMGKRSTAETFNEDLYSFPPSCPVTAGDLGLAVPAKIMRHIWAALKKLDTIVPGILHPSTIMYYPEIKMYANKPAFLDRYFRVSSNIYMIGDGAGTSRGITGAWASGIRAAEGILHGQ
;
A
#
# COMPACT_ATOMS: atom_id res chain seq x y z
N MET A 1 16.42 -11.62 30.33
CA MET A 1 17.43 -10.68 29.82
C MET A 1 17.60 -11.05 28.35
N PHE A 2 17.31 -10.12 27.43
CA PHE A 2 17.66 -10.33 26.04
C PHE A 2 19.20 -10.24 25.89
N SER A 3 19.76 -11.04 25.00
CA SER A 3 21.18 -10.91 24.64
C SER A 3 21.38 -9.50 24.09
N HIS A 4 22.40 -8.79 24.54
CA HIS A 4 22.71 -7.45 24.03
C HIS A 4 23.35 -7.48 22.63
N HIS A 5 23.63 -8.67 22.08
CA HIS A 5 24.22 -8.83 20.77
C HIS A 5 23.50 -9.94 19.99
N HIS A 6 23.15 -9.63 18.72
CA HIS A 6 22.55 -10.56 17.76
C HIS A 6 23.35 -10.54 16.44
N ASP A 7 23.23 -11.61 15.65
CA ASP A 7 23.81 -11.60 14.31
C ASP A 7 23.02 -10.66 13.41
N VAL A 8 21.67 -10.70 13.53
CA VAL A 8 20.78 -9.82 12.75
C VAL A 8 19.66 -9.27 13.61
N ILE A 9 19.46 -7.94 13.55
CA ILE A 9 18.26 -7.28 14.08
C ILE A 9 17.38 -6.84 12.91
N ILE A 10 16.07 -7.08 13.03
CA ILE A 10 15.06 -6.64 12.05
C ILE A 10 14.10 -5.69 12.76
N VAL A 11 14.10 -4.43 12.35
CA VAL A 11 13.21 -3.38 12.85
C VAL A 11 11.94 -3.36 12.00
N GLY A 12 10.83 -3.78 12.59
CA GLY A 12 9.53 -3.92 11.95
C GLY A 12 9.22 -5.36 11.56
N THR A 13 8.05 -5.83 11.99
CA THR A 13 7.55 -7.21 11.83
C THR A 13 6.49 -7.33 10.73
N GLY A 14 6.44 -6.34 9.81
CA GLY A 14 5.59 -6.37 8.63
C GLY A 14 6.13 -7.33 7.55
N PRO A 15 5.47 -7.37 6.37
CA PRO A 15 5.83 -8.27 5.28
C PRO A 15 7.31 -8.25 4.89
N ALA A 16 7.94 -7.07 4.87
CA ALA A 16 9.36 -6.96 4.55
C ALA A 16 10.26 -7.61 5.61
N GLY A 17 10.01 -7.30 6.90
CA GLY A 17 10.74 -7.92 8.00
C GLY A 17 10.53 -9.44 8.08
N LEU A 18 9.29 -9.91 7.90
CA LEU A 18 8.97 -11.33 7.86
C LEU A 18 9.68 -12.03 6.69
N GLY A 19 9.69 -11.43 5.50
CA GLY A 19 10.38 -11.98 4.34
C GLY A 19 11.88 -12.16 4.59
N ALA A 20 12.52 -11.20 5.23
CA ALA A 20 13.92 -11.28 5.63
C ALA A 20 14.14 -12.38 6.68
N ALA A 21 13.33 -12.39 7.75
CA ALA A 21 13.44 -13.36 8.84
C ALA A 21 13.29 -14.80 8.35
N PHE A 22 12.26 -15.08 7.53
CA PHE A 22 12.06 -16.42 6.96
C PHE A 22 13.21 -16.86 6.09
N HIS A 23 13.72 -15.99 5.24
CA HIS A 23 14.83 -16.33 4.35
C HIS A 23 16.12 -16.60 5.13
N LEU A 24 16.46 -15.75 6.10
CA LEU A 24 17.62 -15.95 6.97
C LEU A 24 17.51 -17.23 7.79
N ALA A 25 16.40 -17.44 8.48
CA ALA A 25 16.19 -18.61 9.34
C ALA A 25 16.13 -19.95 8.53
N GLU A 26 15.79 -19.90 7.26
CA GLU A 26 15.79 -21.07 6.39
C GLU A 26 17.19 -21.42 5.87
N HIS A 27 18.01 -20.41 5.51
CA HIS A 27 19.30 -20.62 4.85
C HIS A 27 20.49 -20.57 5.80
N SER A 28 20.32 -19.98 6.98
CA SER A 28 21.35 -19.94 8.03
C SER A 28 20.71 -20.10 9.42
N PRO A 29 20.28 -21.32 9.80
CA PRO A 29 19.55 -21.56 11.06
C PRO A 29 20.34 -21.26 12.33
N SER A 30 21.65 -21.08 12.23
CA SER A 30 22.52 -20.75 13.37
C SER A 30 22.52 -19.27 13.72
N LEU A 31 21.98 -18.40 12.85
CA LEU A 31 21.93 -16.96 13.12
C LEU A 31 20.98 -16.63 14.26
N SER A 32 21.45 -15.84 15.21
CA SER A 32 20.62 -15.23 16.22
C SER A 32 19.88 -14.01 15.62
N ILE A 33 18.57 -14.14 15.41
CA ILE A 33 17.73 -13.13 14.78
C ILE A 33 16.78 -12.56 15.83
N LEU A 34 16.78 -11.23 15.98
CA LEU A 34 15.80 -10.48 16.81
C LEU A 34 14.93 -9.60 15.93
N MET A 35 13.62 -9.74 16.05
CA MET A 35 12.63 -8.85 15.43
C MET A 35 12.03 -7.89 16.48
N ILE A 36 12.07 -6.59 16.20
CA ILE A 36 11.57 -5.54 17.11
C ILE A 36 10.41 -4.81 16.44
N ASP A 37 9.29 -4.63 17.17
CA ASP A 37 8.16 -3.84 16.69
C ASP A 37 7.52 -3.03 17.81
N ARG A 38 7.04 -1.85 17.52
CA ARG A 38 6.29 -1.01 18.46
C ARG A 38 4.88 -1.52 18.74
N GLU A 39 4.33 -2.34 17.85
CA GLU A 39 3.00 -2.91 17.98
C GLU A 39 3.07 -4.29 18.67
N LYS A 40 1.99 -4.64 19.36
CA LYS A 40 1.87 -5.93 20.04
C LYS A 40 1.74 -7.09 19.04
N ILE A 41 1.09 -6.85 17.92
CA ILE A 41 0.86 -7.84 16.88
C ILE A 41 1.80 -7.56 15.71
N CYS A 42 2.64 -8.52 15.43
CA CYS A 42 3.52 -8.57 14.29
C CYS A 42 2.74 -8.58 12.97
N SER A 43 2.50 -7.44 12.34
CA SER A 43 1.58 -7.42 11.23
C SER A 43 1.93 -6.49 10.07
N GLY A 44 2.38 -5.29 10.33
CA GLY A 44 2.48 -4.28 9.29
C GLY A 44 1.19 -4.23 8.45
N GLY A 45 1.32 -4.26 7.13
CA GLY A 45 0.19 -4.26 6.20
C GLY A 45 -0.66 -5.53 6.15
N LEU A 46 -0.20 -6.64 6.79
CA LEU A 46 -0.97 -7.90 6.79
C LEU A 46 -2.27 -7.81 7.58
N LEU A 47 -2.29 -7.03 8.66
CA LEU A 47 -3.49 -6.87 9.50
C LEU A 47 -4.60 -6.07 8.82
N ASN A 48 -4.29 -5.36 7.76
CA ASN A 48 -5.26 -4.66 6.95
C ASN A 48 -6.03 -5.66 6.05
N ASP A 49 -6.44 -5.27 4.88
CA ASP A 49 -7.20 -6.05 3.91
C ASP A 49 -6.47 -7.32 3.40
N CYS A 50 -5.16 -7.37 3.54
CA CYS A 50 -4.29 -8.47 3.12
C CYS A 50 -4.46 -8.90 1.65
N LYS A 51 -4.59 -7.92 0.74
CA LYS A 51 -4.53 -8.13 -0.72
C LYS A 51 -3.10 -8.41 -1.17
N GLN A 52 -2.95 -9.42 -1.99
CA GLN A 52 -1.67 -9.91 -2.48
C GLN A 52 -1.67 -9.95 -4.01
N ASN A 53 -0.60 -9.45 -4.63
CA ASN A 53 -0.44 -9.45 -6.09
C ASN A 53 0.87 -10.14 -6.45
N TYR A 54 0.80 -11.19 -7.26
CA TYR A 54 1.91 -12.06 -7.62
C TYR A 54 2.33 -11.90 -9.08
N THR A 55 2.35 -10.68 -9.58
CA THR A 55 2.72 -10.39 -10.97
C THR A 55 3.54 -9.13 -11.05
N TYR A 56 4.75 -9.22 -11.61
CA TYR A 56 5.58 -8.05 -11.90
C TYR A 56 4.91 -7.17 -12.99
N PRO A 57 4.98 -5.82 -12.89
CA PRO A 57 5.69 -5.02 -11.89
C PRO A 57 4.85 -4.62 -10.68
N ILE A 58 3.70 -5.23 -10.43
CA ILE A 58 2.78 -4.81 -9.37
C ILE A 58 3.41 -5.03 -8.00
N GLY A 59 3.64 -3.94 -7.27
CA GLY A 59 4.25 -3.97 -5.96
C GLY A 59 5.78 -3.93 -5.95
N PHE A 60 6.40 -3.88 -7.13
CA PHE A 60 7.84 -3.76 -7.29
C PHE A 60 8.22 -2.37 -7.79
N ASP A 61 9.32 -1.84 -7.30
CA ASP A 61 9.92 -0.61 -7.81
C ASP A 61 10.76 -0.94 -9.04
N VAL A 62 10.28 -0.56 -10.22
CA VAL A 62 10.90 -0.90 -11.51
C VAL A 62 12.31 -0.33 -11.71
N GLU A 63 12.72 0.65 -10.90
CA GLU A 63 14.09 1.18 -10.94
C GLU A 63 15.09 0.24 -10.25
N ASN A 64 14.62 -0.49 -9.24
CA ASN A 64 15.45 -1.40 -8.45
C ASN A 64 15.18 -2.89 -8.72
N TRP A 65 14.16 -3.24 -9.50
CA TRP A 65 13.77 -4.62 -9.76
C TRP A 65 13.70 -4.95 -11.24
N THR A 66 14.33 -6.05 -11.63
CA THR A 66 14.08 -6.66 -12.93
C THR A 66 12.91 -7.65 -12.86
N ARG A 67 12.31 -7.96 -14.02
CA ARG A 67 11.28 -9.00 -14.11
C ARG A 67 11.80 -10.36 -13.65
N GLU A 68 12.99 -10.74 -14.09
CA GLU A 68 13.61 -12.03 -13.77
C GLU A 68 13.82 -12.22 -12.28
N GLU A 69 14.32 -11.18 -11.59
CA GLU A 69 14.51 -11.22 -10.13
C GLU A 69 13.17 -11.35 -9.39
N ALA A 70 12.17 -10.56 -9.79
CA ALA A 70 10.85 -10.64 -9.18
C ALA A 70 10.21 -12.02 -9.38
N GLU A 71 10.25 -12.56 -10.62
CA GLU A 71 9.68 -13.87 -10.95
C GLU A 71 10.42 -15.02 -10.25
N ARG A 72 11.72 -14.88 -9.97
CA ARG A 72 12.49 -15.84 -9.15
C ARG A 72 12.05 -15.83 -7.68
N ILE A 73 11.76 -14.67 -7.13
CA ILE A 73 11.45 -14.51 -5.70
C ILE A 73 9.98 -14.77 -5.38
N LEU A 74 9.05 -14.45 -6.28
CA LEU A 74 7.61 -14.61 -6.03
C LEU A 74 7.20 -16.03 -5.56
N PRO A 75 7.73 -17.15 -6.08
CA PRO A 75 7.47 -18.48 -5.55
C PRO A 75 7.90 -18.68 -4.08
N MET A 76 8.97 -18.00 -3.67
CA MET A 76 9.42 -18.05 -2.27
C MET A 76 8.44 -17.32 -1.34
N VAL A 77 7.84 -16.22 -1.82
CA VAL A 77 6.77 -15.51 -1.10
C VAL A 77 5.51 -16.37 -1.00
N GLU A 78 5.11 -17.03 -2.10
CA GLU A 78 3.96 -17.93 -2.15
C GLU A 78 4.09 -19.09 -1.17
N LYS A 79 5.29 -19.64 -0.99
CA LYS A 79 5.59 -20.73 -0.03
C LYS A 79 5.09 -20.38 1.37
N TRP A 80 5.29 -19.16 1.82
CA TRP A 80 4.95 -18.74 3.19
C TRP A 80 3.54 -18.17 3.32
N LEU A 81 3.11 -17.38 2.35
CA LEU A 81 1.79 -16.76 2.38
C LEU A 81 0.68 -17.72 1.99
N GLN A 82 0.98 -18.79 1.22
CA GLN A 82 0.05 -19.82 0.77
C GLN A 82 -1.23 -19.23 0.17
N PRO A 83 -1.12 -18.41 -0.91
CA PRO A 83 -2.23 -17.63 -1.42
C PRO A 83 -3.30 -18.50 -2.08
N ALA A 84 -4.57 -18.28 -1.75
CA ALA A 84 -5.69 -18.73 -2.56
C ALA A 84 -5.86 -17.78 -3.75
N ILE A 85 -5.26 -18.14 -4.90
CA ILE A 85 -5.32 -17.30 -6.10
C ILE A 85 -6.75 -17.23 -6.61
N LYS A 86 -7.24 -16.01 -6.83
CA LYS A 86 -8.56 -15.75 -7.40
C LYS A 86 -8.56 -16.03 -8.90
N GLU A 87 -9.50 -16.83 -9.33
CA GLU A 87 -9.74 -17.10 -10.75
C GLU A 87 -10.30 -15.85 -11.46
N LYS A 88 -10.03 -15.75 -12.75
CA LYS A 88 -10.54 -14.71 -13.63
C LYS A 88 -11.32 -15.36 -14.76
N LYS A 89 -12.43 -14.71 -15.15
CA LYS A 89 -13.29 -15.15 -16.25
C LYS A 89 -13.48 -13.99 -17.24
N ASN A 90 -13.81 -14.28 -18.48
CA ASN A 90 -14.19 -13.28 -19.48
C ASN A 90 -13.20 -12.09 -19.67
N LEU A 91 -11.96 -12.24 -19.21
CA LEU A 91 -10.95 -11.16 -19.21
C LEU A 91 -10.73 -10.59 -20.60
N GLU A 92 -10.77 -11.43 -21.62
CA GLU A 92 -10.53 -11.06 -23.01
C GLU A 92 -11.54 -10.05 -23.56
N VAL A 93 -12.80 -10.13 -23.11
CA VAL A 93 -13.84 -9.18 -23.54
C VAL A 93 -13.50 -7.76 -23.04
N TYR A 94 -13.11 -7.64 -21.77
CA TYR A 94 -12.72 -6.35 -21.19
C TYR A 94 -11.39 -5.85 -21.76
N ARG A 95 -10.43 -6.75 -22.02
CA ARG A 95 -9.14 -6.40 -22.61
C ARG A 95 -9.31 -5.78 -24.00
N ARG A 96 -10.07 -6.39 -24.89
CA ARG A 96 -10.34 -5.86 -26.22
C ARG A 96 -11.05 -4.50 -26.21
N ARG A 97 -11.98 -4.29 -25.26
CA ARG A 97 -12.64 -2.99 -25.10
C ARG A 97 -11.66 -1.93 -24.62
N ALA A 98 -10.77 -2.29 -23.68
CA ALA A 98 -9.77 -1.40 -23.12
C ALA A 98 -8.75 -0.98 -24.19
N GLU A 99 -8.22 -1.93 -24.96
CA GLU A 99 -7.24 -1.71 -26.04
C GLU A 99 -7.73 -0.71 -27.10
N ARG A 100 -9.02 -0.76 -27.44
CA ARG A 100 -9.63 0.20 -28.39
C ARG A 100 -9.61 1.66 -27.91
N LEU A 101 -9.36 1.87 -26.62
CA LEU A 101 -9.33 3.18 -25.98
C LEU A 101 -7.92 3.54 -25.45
N ASP A 102 -6.90 2.81 -25.91
CA ASP A 102 -5.51 2.92 -25.40
C ASP A 102 -5.42 2.72 -23.87
N VAL A 103 -6.27 1.84 -23.31
CA VAL A 103 -6.26 1.47 -21.91
C VAL A 103 -5.73 0.04 -21.76
N THR A 104 -4.84 -0.18 -20.82
CA THR A 104 -4.32 -1.52 -20.52
C THR A 104 -5.07 -2.14 -19.35
N LEU A 105 -5.69 -3.30 -19.54
CA LEU A 105 -6.16 -4.14 -18.46
C LEU A 105 -5.08 -5.16 -18.11
N LEU A 106 -4.52 -5.05 -16.90
CA LEU A 106 -3.46 -5.96 -16.44
C LEU A 106 -4.02 -7.33 -16.06
N ASP A 107 -3.32 -8.37 -16.45
CA ASP A 107 -3.59 -9.74 -16.03
C ASP A 107 -2.71 -10.07 -14.81
N ILE A 108 -3.29 -9.98 -13.61
CA ILE A 108 -2.53 -10.09 -12.35
C ILE A 108 -3.00 -11.31 -11.57
N ARG A 109 -2.07 -12.15 -11.12
CA ARG A 109 -2.33 -13.21 -10.15
C ARG A 109 -2.57 -12.56 -8.78
N GLN A 110 -3.76 -12.72 -8.23
CA GLN A 110 -4.21 -12.05 -7.00
C GLN A 110 -4.74 -13.03 -5.99
N ALA A 111 -4.49 -12.73 -4.71
CA ALA A 111 -5.12 -13.38 -3.57
C ALA A 111 -5.64 -12.34 -2.57
N HIS A 112 -6.61 -12.73 -1.79
CA HIS A 112 -7.20 -11.90 -0.74
C HIS A 112 -7.47 -12.77 0.49
N VAL A 113 -7.00 -12.35 1.64
CA VAL A 113 -7.23 -13.05 2.91
C VAL A 113 -8.44 -12.50 3.63
N GLY A 114 -8.63 -11.19 3.59
CA GLY A 114 -9.62 -10.46 4.38
C GLY A 114 -9.08 -10.07 5.75
N THR A 115 -9.59 -8.96 6.28
CA THR A 115 -9.13 -8.42 7.57
C THR A 115 -9.45 -9.36 8.73
N ASP A 116 -10.57 -10.02 8.68
CA ASP A 116 -11.06 -10.97 9.68
C ASP A 116 -10.17 -12.22 9.81
N ARG A 117 -9.61 -12.72 8.70
CA ARG A 117 -8.74 -13.91 8.68
C ARG A 117 -7.23 -13.60 8.75
N SER A 118 -6.85 -12.34 8.55
CA SER A 118 -5.44 -11.94 8.53
C SER A 118 -4.72 -12.21 9.87
N ARG A 119 -5.43 -12.15 11.00
CA ARG A 119 -4.86 -12.44 12.33
C ARG A 119 -4.36 -13.89 12.45
N ALA A 120 -5.14 -14.85 11.94
CA ALA A 120 -4.74 -16.27 11.95
C ALA A 120 -3.51 -16.51 11.08
N LEU A 121 -3.42 -15.85 9.91
CA LEU A 121 -2.24 -15.89 9.07
C LEU A 121 -1.01 -15.34 9.80
N ILE A 122 -1.13 -14.17 10.45
CA ILE A 122 -0.04 -13.54 11.19
C ILE A 122 0.45 -14.45 12.31
N GLN A 123 -0.46 -15.01 13.10
CA GLN A 123 -0.12 -15.92 14.20
C GLN A 123 0.65 -17.15 13.68
N ARG A 124 0.16 -17.77 12.60
CA ARG A 124 0.86 -18.92 11.98
C ARG A 124 2.30 -18.57 11.55
N LEU A 125 2.48 -17.39 10.94
CA LEU A 125 3.81 -16.94 10.50
C LEU A 125 4.74 -16.68 11.70
N GLN A 126 4.22 -16.08 12.75
CA GLN A 126 4.97 -15.77 13.97
C GLN A 126 5.38 -17.06 14.71
N ASP A 127 4.45 -18.02 14.88
CA ASP A 127 4.72 -19.31 15.51
C ASP A 127 5.79 -20.10 14.75
N GLU A 128 5.75 -20.08 13.41
CA GLU A 128 6.75 -20.75 12.58
C GLU A 128 8.14 -20.12 12.73
N LEU A 129 8.25 -18.78 12.77
CA LEU A 129 9.54 -18.12 13.01
C LEU A 129 10.07 -18.39 14.43
N THR A 130 9.21 -18.35 15.44
CA THR A 130 9.58 -18.71 16.81
C THR A 130 10.12 -20.14 16.89
N ARG A 131 9.46 -21.09 16.21
CA ARG A 131 9.93 -22.48 16.12
C ARG A 131 11.30 -22.62 15.44
N ARG A 132 11.65 -21.69 14.56
CA ARG A 132 12.96 -21.57 13.89
C ARG A 132 14.01 -20.83 14.71
N GLY A 133 13.71 -20.43 15.94
CA GLY A 133 14.64 -19.74 16.83
C GLY A 133 14.69 -18.23 16.67
N VAL A 134 13.79 -17.61 15.90
CA VAL A 134 13.69 -16.16 15.80
C VAL A 134 13.05 -15.59 17.08
N SER A 135 13.69 -14.61 17.69
CA SER A 135 13.20 -13.90 18.86
C SER A 135 12.37 -12.67 18.47
N PHE A 136 11.33 -12.37 19.24
CA PHE A 136 10.47 -11.20 19.04
C PHE A 136 10.50 -10.28 20.26
N LEU A 137 10.61 -8.98 20.02
CA LEU A 137 10.52 -7.93 21.02
C LEU A 137 9.39 -6.96 20.60
N PRO A 138 8.13 -7.29 20.92
CA PRO A 138 6.98 -6.42 20.64
C PRO A 138 6.88 -5.28 21.63
N GLU A 139 6.04 -4.28 21.33
CA GLU A 139 5.74 -3.11 22.18
C GLU A 139 7.01 -2.30 22.54
N GLN A 140 8.04 -2.35 21.64
CA GLN A 140 9.26 -1.57 21.76
C GLN A 140 9.45 -0.67 20.53
N GLU A 141 9.40 0.63 20.76
CA GLU A 141 9.64 1.58 19.68
C GLU A 141 11.15 1.77 19.47
N VAL A 142 11.60 1.51 18.26
CA VAL A 142 12.97 1.84 17.85
C VAL A 142 13.02 3.33 17.53
N THR A 143 13.89 4.05 18.23
CA THR A 143 14.03 5.51 18.08
C THR A 143 15.26 5.90 17.28
N ASP A 144 16.24 5.01 17.17
CA ASP A 144 17.45 5.23 16.37
C ASP A 144 18.11 3.96 15.86
N VAL A 145 18.83 4.10 14.74
CA VAL A 145 19.67 3.05 14.12
C VAL A 145 20.88 3.72 13.50
N PHE A 146 22.09 3.21 13.77
CA PHE A 146 23.33 3.71 13.18
C PHE A 146 24.46 2.68 13.24
N ASP A 147 25.51 2.85 12.45
CA ASP A 147 26.74 2.08 12.57
C ASP A 147 27.62 2.63 13.71
N SER A 148 28.15 1.75 14.53
CA SER A 148 29.14 2.12 15.53
C SER A 148 30.56 2.12 14.97
N ALA A 149 31.49 2.70 15.72
CA ALA A 149 32.91 2.79 15.33
C ALA A 149 33.60 1.42 15.25
N ASP A 150 33.11 0.41 15.97
CA ASP A 150 33.64 -0.96 15.97
C ASP A 150 33.09 -1.83 14.82
N GLY A 151 32.22 -1.26 13.96
CA GLY A 151 31.66 -1.93 12.80
C GLY A 151 30.43 -2.79 13.10
N THR A 152 29.75 -2.55 14.22
CA THR A 152 28.45 -3.16 14.54
C THR A 152 27.30 -2.19 14.24
N GLY A 153 26.11 -2.72 13.95
CA GLY A 153 24.87 -1.93 13.89
C GLY A 153 24.31 -1.72 15.29
N ILE A 154 23.93 -0.50 15.60
CA ILE A 154 23.31 -0.14 16.88
C ILE A 154 21.84 0.14 16.65
N VAL A 155 21.00 -0.42 17.52
CA VAL A 155 19.56 -0.18 17.56
C VAL A 155 19.18 0.30 18.96
N ILE A 156 18.56 1.48 19.04
CA ILE A 156 18.01 2.02 20.28
C ILE A 156 16.50 1.71 20.30
N ALA A 157 16.09 0.84 21.23
CA ALA A 157 14.71 0.41 21.41
C ALA A 157 14.23 0.77 22.81
N GLY A 158 13.38 1.78 22.93
CA GLY A 158 13.00 2.35 24.21
C GLY A 158 14.22 2.92 24.97
N THR A 159 14.54 2.36 26.13
CA THR A 159 15.73 2.74 26.95
C THR A 159 16.91 1.80 26.73
N GLU A 160 16.76 0.75 25.93
CA GLU A 160 17.81 -0.26 25.72
C GLU A 160 18.58 0.00 24.41
N THR A 161 19.86 -0.32 24.43
CA THR A 161 20.72 -0.35 23.26
C THR A 161 21.09 -1.79 22.95
N VAL A 162 20.78 -2.23 21.73
CA VAL A 162 21.08 -3.59 21.25
C VAL A 162 22.03 -3.50 20.06
N GLN A 163 23.01 -4.39 20.02
CA GLN A 163 24.01 -4.47 18.95
C GLN A 163 23.74 -5.64 18.02
N ALA A 164 24.09 -5.47 16.75
CA ALA A 164 23.99 -6.56 15.76
C ALA A 164 25.09 -6.49 14.71
N GLY A 165 25.45 -7.67 14.19
CA GLY A 165 26.31 -7.75 13.02
C GLY A 165 25.67 -7.09 11.79
N LYS A 166 24.37 -7.25 11.62
CA LYS A 166 23.58 -6.59 10.55
C LYS A 166 22.23 -6.10 11.06
N VAL A 167 21.73 -5.00 10.51
CA VAL A 167 20.43 -4.41 10.85
C VAL A 167 19.59 -4.24 9.59
N ILE A 168 18.38 -4.74 9.60
CA ILE A 168 17.39 -4.53 8.55
C ILE A 168 16.30 -3.59 9.08
N VAL A 169 16.13 -2.44 8.46
CA VAL A 169 15.14 -1.43 8.85
C VAL A 169 13.95 -1.50 7.91
N ALA A 170 12.82 -2.02 8.42
CA ALA A 170 11.60 -2.30 7.67
C ALA A 170 10.34 -1.68 8.33
N PRO A 171 10.30 -0.38 8.64
CA PRO A 171 9.28 0.23 9.49
C PRO A 171 7.93 0.40 8.79
N GLY A 172 7.85 0.08 7.49
CA GLY A 172 6.66 0.25 6.67
C GLY A 172 6.25 1.73 6.50
N ARG A 173 5.08 1.96 5.92
CA ARG A 173 4.60 3.33 5.62
C ARG A 173 4.42 4.22 6.84
N LYS A 174 4.02 3.66 7.98
CA LYS A 174 3.84 4.42 9.23
C LYS A 174 5.16 4.88 9.84
N GLY A 175 6.27 4.21 9.51
CA GLY A 175 7.61 4.54 9.98
C GLY A 175 8.38 5.50 9.08
N PHE A 176 7.70 6.16 8.15
CA PHE A 176 8.30 7.09 7.20
C PHE A 176 9.14 8.19 7.86
N SER A 177 8.58 8.91 8.83
CA SER A 177 9.28 10.00 9.52
C SER A 177 10.51 9.50 10.31
N PHE A 178 10.38 8.32 10.92
CA PHE A 178 11.51 7.67 11.58
C PHE A 178 12.64 7.35 10.59
N LEU A 179 12.30 6.75 9.45
CA LEU A 179 13.30 6.40 8.44
C LEU A 179 14.00 7.65 7.88
N GLN A 180 13.24 8.72 7.63
CA GLN A 180 13.81 9.99 7.18
C GLN A 180 14.79 10.57 8.21
N GLN A 181 14.44 10.57 9.50
CA GLN A 181 15.33 11.01 10.57
C GLN A 181 16.61 10.18 10.66
N VAL A 182 16.51 8.86 10.51
CA VAL A 182 17.69 7.97 10.47
C VAL A 182 18.58 8.32 9.28
N MET A 183 18.01 8.49 8.08
CA MET A 183 18.77 8.87 6.90
C MET A 183 19.48 10.21 7.07
N GLU A 184 18.80 11.22 7.61
CA GLU A 184 19.37 12.55 7.87
C GLU A 184 20.53 12.48 8.86
N ARG A 185 20.37 11.76 9.97
CA ARG A 185 21.44 11.59 10.98
C ARG A 185 22.64 10.83 10.45
N MET A 186 22.42 9.81 9.64
CA MET A 186 23.49 9.03 9.03
C MET A 186 24.06 9.67 7.76
N SER A 187 23.57 10.85 7.35
CA SER A 187 23.94 11.51 6.10
C SER A 187 23.73 10.62 4.85
N ILE A 188 22.71 9.76 4.88
CA ILE A 188 22.31 8.95 3.74
C ILE A 188 21.52 9.82 2.79
N ALA A 189 21.99 9.98 1.57
CA ALA A 189 21.26 10.69 0.53
C ALA A 189 19.95 9.95 0.19
N TYR A 190 18.89 10.70 -0.06
CA TYR A 190 17.61 10.15 -0.49
C TYR A 190 16.91 11.08 -1.48
N ILE A 191 16.00 10.55 -2.24
CA ILE A 191 15.13 11.30 -3.14
C ILE A 191 13.68 11.23 -2.68
N ASP A 192 12.93 12.32 -2.92
CA ASP A 192 11.50 12.33 -2.73
C ASP A 192 10.82 11.48 -3.80
N ASN A 193 9.82 10.72 -3.40
CA ASN A 193 9.06 9.86 -4.29
C ASN A 193 7.83 10.59 -4.86
N VAL A 194 7.26 10.02 -5.90
CA VAL A 194 5.99 10.48 -6.49
C VAL A 194 4.84 10.44 -5.50
N VAL A 195 3.75 11.09 -5.83
CA VAL A 195 2.48 11.01 -5.10
C VAL A 195 1.36 10.64 -6.07
N ASP A 196 0.46 9.77 -5.62
CA ASP A 196 -0.79 9.50 -6.34
C ASP A 196 -1.93 10.27 -5.68
N VAL A 197 -2.64 11.05 -6.47
CA VAL A 197 -3.78 11.86 -6.03
C VAL A 197 -5.00 11.51 -6.89
N GLY A 198 -6.13 11.31 -6.25
CA GLY A 198 -7.36 11.02 -6.98
C GLY A 198 -8.57 10.85 -6.08
N ILE A 199 -9.53 10.12 -6.58
CA ILE A 199 -10.83 9.90 -5.96
C ILE A 199 -11.03 8.42 -5.66
N ARG A 200 -11.91 8.13 -4.70
CA ARG A 200 -12.53 6.81 -4.57
C ARG A 200 -13.93 6.86 -5.16
N VAL A 201 -14.23 5.86 -5.94
CA VAL A 201 -15.54 5.67 -6.56
C VAL A 201 -16.26 4.57 -5.80
N GLU A 202 -17.54 4.78 -5.48
CA GLU A 202 -18.41 3.78 -4.88
C GLU A 202 -19.68 3.66 -5.70
N THR A 203 -20.07 2.42 -5.99
CA THR A 203 -21.28 2.11 -6.77
C THR A 203 -21.81 0.72 -6.43
N THR A 204 -22.91 0.31 -7.05
CA THR A 204 -23.40 -1.06 -6.93
C THR A 204 -22.62 -2.03 -7.82
N GLN A 205 -22.62 -3.31 -7.46
CA GLN A 205 -21.98 -4.36 -8.26
C GLN A 205 -22.61 -4.47 -9.67
N GLY A 206 -23.90 -4.16 -9.81
CA GLY A 206 -24.57 -4.10 -11.10
C GLY A 206 -24.01 -3.00 -12.03
N ASN A 207 -23.53 -1.90 -11.48
CA ASN A 207 -22.90 -0.80 -12.21
C ASN A 207 -21.42 -1.04 -12.51
N TYR A 208 -20.79 -2.06 -11.91
CA TYR A 208 -19.41 -2.43 -12.14
C TYR A 208 -19.24 -3.96 -12.21
N PRO A 209 -19.88 -4.62 -13.18
CA PRO A 209 -20.02 -6.08 -13.22
C PRO A 209 -18.71 -6.84 -13.43
N ILE A 210 -17.63 -6.19 -13.85
CA ILE A 210 -16.31 -6.82 -14.04
C ILE A 210 -15.81 -7.51 -12.77
N VAL A 211 -16.24 -7.06 -11.57
CA VAL A 211 -15.79 -7.66 -10.28
C VAL A 211 -16.29 -9.10 -10.10
N ASN A 212 -17.31 -9.53 -10.86
CA ASN A 212 -17.76 -10.92 -10.89
C ASN A 212 -16.80 -11.84 -11.66
N ASP A 213 -16.05 -11.26 -12.59
CA ASP A 213 -15.12 -11.96 -13.47
C ASP A 213 -13.65 -11.76 -13.04
N TYR A 214 -13.35 -10.64 -12.42
CA TYR A 214 -12.01 -10.23 -12.02
C TYR A 214 -12.05 -9.46 -10.70
N TYR A 215 -11.58 -10.07 -9.61
CA TYR A 215 -11.72 -9.58 -8.24
C TYR A 215 -11.23 -8.13 -8.03
N ASP A 216 -10.03 -7.79 -8.49
CA ASP A 216 -9.46 -6.44 -8.36
C ASP A 216 -8.85 -6.00 -9.70
N PRO A 217 -9.70 -5.60 -10.68
CA PRO A 217 -9.23 -5.24 -12.01
C PRO A 217 -8.36 -4.00 -11.98
N LYS A 218 -7.19 -4.10 -12.64
CA LYS A 218 -6.21 -3.01 -12.73
C LYS A 218 -6.19 -2.46 -14.14
N PHE A 219 -6.77 -1.28 -14.31
CA PHE A 219 -6.71 -0.53 -15.56
C PHE A 219 -5.63 0.57 -15.47
N ILE A 220 -4.82 0.68 -16.51
CA ILE A 220 -3.85 1.76 -16.71
C ILE A 220 -4.34 2.59 -17.90
N PHE A 221 -4.61 3.85 -17.65
CA PHE A 221 -5.08 4.79 -18.65
C PHE A 221 -3.92 5.64 -19.18
N PRO A 222 -4.06 6.21 -20.38
CA PRO A 222 -3.19 7.29 -20.83
C PRO A 222 -3.10 8.40 -19.77
N ASP A 223 -2.10 9.23 -19.81
CA ASP A 223 -1.87 10.30 -18.84
C ASP A 223 -1.53 9.85 -17.41
N GLY A 224 -1.18 8.57 -17.21
CA GLY A 224 -0.75 8.04 -15.93
C GLY A 224 -1.86 8.01 -14.86
N VAL A 225 -3.10 7.80 -15.26
CA VAL A 225 -4.21 7.45 -14.37
C VAL A 225 -4.33 5.93 -14.29
N ARG A 226 -4.69 5.42 -13.12
CA ARG A 226 -4.90 3.98 -12.92
C ARG A 226 -5.99 3.69 -11.90
N THR A 227 -6.65 2.54 -12.04
CA THR A 227 -7.48 2.02 -10.94
C THR A 227 -6.60 1.42 -9.86
N PHE A 228 -7.07 1.49 -8.62
CA PHE A 228 -6.34 0.97 -7.48
C PHE A 228 -7.30 0.40 -6.42
N CYS A 229 -6.93 -0.75 -5.84
CA CYS A 229 -7.60 -1.34 -4.69
C CYS A 229 -9.13 -1.42 -4.84
N THR A 230 -9.60 -2.18 -5.84
CA THR A 230 -11.02 -2.49 -5.99
C THR A 230 -11.46 -3.43 -4.87
N ASN A 231 -12.58 -3.13 -4.26
CA ASN A 231 -13.25 -3.91 -3.24
C ASN A 231 -14.66 -4.22 -3.70
N SER A 232 -15.10 -5.47 -3.51
CA SER A 232 -16.43 -5.95 -3.85
C SER A 232 -16.93 -6.95 -2.82
N GLY A 233 -18.18 -7.35 -2.91
CA GLY A 233 -18.80 -8.26 -1.96
C GLY A 233 -19.21 -7.54 -0.68
N HIS A 234 -18.35 -7.48 0.31
CA HIS A 234 -18.56 -6.72 1.56
C HIS A 234 -17.68 -5.47 1.59
N ALA A 235 -17.87 -4.62 0.58
CA ALA A 235 -17.05 -3.44 0.34
C ALA A 235 -17.54 -2.21 1.12
N ARG A 236 -16.61 -1.47 1.70
CA ARG A 236 -16.86 -0.18 2.35
C ARG A 236 -15.79 0.83 2.01
N VAL A 237 -16.20 2.07 1.85
CA VAL A 237 -15.31 3.23 1.90
C VAL A 237 -15.05 3.53 3.37
N VAL A 238 -13.83 3.91 3.72
CA VAL A 238 -13.41 4.18 5.10
C VAL A 238 -12.57 5.43 5.20
N LEU A 239 -12.57 6.05 6.39
CA LEU A 239 -11.71 7.18 6.71
C LEU A 239 -10.35 6.68 7.22
N GLU A 240 -9.30 7.22 6.67
CA GLU A 240 -7.92 7.08 7.16
C GLU A 240 -7.52 8.40 7.82
N ARG A 241 -7.41 8.40 9.15
CA ARG A 241 -7.17 9.61 9.94
C ARG A 241 -5.67 9.87 10.10
N TYR A 242 -5.27 11.11 9.87
CA TYR A 242 -3.94 11.66 10.12
C TYR A 242 -4.03 12.84 11.08
N GLN A 243 -2.89 13.30 11.56
CA GLN A 243 -2.87 14.49 12.40
C GLN A 243 -3.25 15.74 11.58
N GLY A 244 -4.45 16.26 11.84
CA GLY A 244 -4.97 17.48 11.22
C GLY A 244 -5.64 17.32 9.86
N PHE A 245 -5.86 16.09 9.36
CA PHE A 245 -6.68 15.81 8.17
C PHE A 245 -7.09 14.35 8.09
N SER A 246 -8.04 14.06 7.22
CA SER A 246 -8.49 12.70 6.91
C SER A 246 -8.42 12.44 5.41
N LEU A 247 -8.09 11.21 5.04
CA LEU A 247 -8.14 10.70 3.68
C LEU A 247 -9.25 9.65 3.54
N ILE A 248 -9.62 9.40 2.31
CA ILE A 248 -10.52 8.30 1.95
C ILE A 248 -9.69 7.08 1.58
N ASN A 249 -10.15 5.90 1.97
CA ASN A 249 -9.61 4.61 1.57
C ASN A 249 -10.75 3.59 1.34
N GLY A 250 -10.44 2.41 0.86
CA GLY A 250 -11.39 1.32 0.68
C GLY A 250 -11.00 0.09 1.46
N HIS A 251 -12.00 -0.70 1.80
CA HIS A 251 -11.85 -1.89 2.62
C HIS A 251 -12.85 -2.96 2.19
N ALA A 252 -12.48 -4.23 2.35
CA ALA A 252 -13.39 -5.36 2.19
C ALA A 252 -13.18 -6.37 3.32
N LEU A 253 -14.27 -6.96 3.79
CA LEU A 253 -14.24 -8.13 4.67
C LEU A 253 -14.14 -9.42 3.82
N SER A 254 -13.97 -10.56 4.48
CA SER A 254 -13.91 -11.85 3.80
C SER A 254 -15.27 -12.20 3.12
N GLU A 255 -15.20 -13.12 2.16
CA GLU A 255 -16.38 -13.56 1.39
C GLU A 255 -17.38 -14.39 2.22
N GLU A 256 -17.07 -14.74 3.45
CA GLU A 256 -17.94 -15.55 4.32
C GLU A 256 -19.11 -14.76 4.91
N GLN A 257 -19.07 -13.42 4.80
CA GLN A 257 -20.14 -12.56 5.28
C GLN A 257 -21.12 -12.21 4.16
N THR A 258 -22.38 -11.96 4.52
CA THR A 258 -23.40 -11.49 3.58
C THR A 258 -22.96 -10.18 2.95
N GLY A 259 -22.83 -10.19 1.62
CA GLY A 259 -22.39 -9.01 0.86
C GLY A 259 -23.37 -7.85 0.96
N ASN A 260 -22.89 -6.64 0.74
CA ASN A 260 -23.69 -5.42 0.67
C ASN A 260 -23.98 -4.94 -0.75
N ASN A 261 -23.65 -5.74 -1.75
CA ASN A 261 -23.80 -5.44 -3.18
C ASN A 261 -23.10 -4.13 -3.63
N LEU A 262 -22.14 -3.64 -2.85
CA LEU A 262 -21.35 -2.46 -3.19
C LEU A 262 -20.00 -2.83 -3.74
N VAL A 263 -19.49 -1.92 -4.55
CA VAL A 263 -18.12 -1.94 -5.09
C VAL A 263 -17.51 -0.58 -4.87
N ASN A 264 -16.25 -0.54 -4.46
CA ASN A 264 -15.48 0.70 -4.50
C ASN A 264 -14.07 0.46 -5.04
N PHE A 265 -13.51 1.48 -5.68
CA PHE A 265 -12.13 1.49 -6.15
C PHE A 265 -11.59 2.91 -6.19
N ALA A 266 -10.28 3.08 -6.06
CA ALA A 266 -9.64 4.35 -6.29
C ALA A 266 -9.32 4.55 -7.78
N LEU A 267 -9.41 5.78 -8.22
CA LEU A 267 -8.89 6.24 -9.51
C LEU A 267 -7.84 7.31 -9.22
N LEU A 268 -6.58 6.97 -9.46
CA LEU A 268 -5.43 7.74 -9.02
C LEU A 268 -4.61 8.24 -10.21
N LYS A 269 -4.21 9.50 -10.14
CA LYS A 269 -3.24 10.13 -11.04
C LYS A 269 -1.89 10.20 -10.35
N THR A 270 -0.88 9.57 -10.94
CA THR A 270 0.50 9.72 -10.48
C THR A 270 1.04 11.10 -10.88
N ILE A 271 1.60 11.80 -9.91
CA ILE A 271 2.20 13.13 -10.08
C ILE A 271 3.70 12.99 -9.87
N GLY A 272 4.46 13.18 -10.95
CA GLY A 272 5.91 13.33 -10.88
C GLY A 272 6.25 14.72 -10.34
N LEU A 273 7.26 14.77 -9.47
CA LEU A 273 7.74 16.03 -8.92
C LEU A 273 8.54 16.79 -9.97
N LYS A 274 8.27 18.06 -10.09
CA LYS A 274 9.01 19.03 -10.92
C LYS A 274 9.11 20.34 -10.16
N ASP A 275 10.22 21.04 -10.35
CA ASP A 275 10.40 22.36 -9.75
C ASP A 275 9.18 23.28 -10.00
N PRO A 276 8.72 24.02 -8.99
CA PRO A 276 9.28 24.16 -7.64
C PRO A 276 8.81 23.11 -6.61
N VAL A 277 7.96 22.16 -7.00
CA VAL A 277 7.43 21.12 -6.09
C VAL A 277 8.48 20.06 -5.87
N ARG A 278 9.09 20.07 -4.69
CA ARG A 278 10.18 19.15 -4.34
C ARG A 278 9.76 17.99 -3.46
N SER A 279 8.60 18.08 -2.78
CA SER A 279 8.12 17.04 -1.89
C SER A 279 6.71 16.62 -2.25
N GLY A 280 6.56 15.36 -2.67
CA GLY A 280 5.26 14.72 -2.91
C GLY A 280 4.40 14.67 -1.67
N GLN A 281 5.03 14.54 -0.50
CA GLN A 281 4.33 14.48 0.77
C GLN A 281 3.76 15.84 1.20
N GLN A 282 4.54 16.92 1.07
CA GLN A 282 4.05 18.26 1.36
C GLN A 282 2.87 18.60 0.44
N MET A 283 2.97 18.27 -0.85
CA MET A 283 1.87 18.41 -1.80
C MET A 283 0.65 17.59 -1.38
N ALA A 284 0.83 16.33 -0.98
CA ALA A 284 -0.24 15.47 -0.51
C ALA A 284 -0.96 16.04 0.71
N VAL A 285 -0.20 16.48 1.72
CA VAL A 285 -0.75 17.11 2.94
C VAL A 285 -1.50 18.40 2.61
N PHE A 286 -0.96 19.23 1.73
CA PHE A 286 -1.63 20.46 1.29
C PHE A 286 -2.98 20.16 0.64
N LEU A 287 -3.03 19.24 -0.33
CA LEU A 287 -4.28 18.88 -1.02
C LEU A 287 -5.30 18.22 -0.07
N ALA A 288 -4.82 17.37 0.86
CA ALA A 288 -5.67 16.75 1.86
C ALA A 288 -6.30 17.78 2.80
N ARG A 289 -5.50 18.72 3.30
CA ARG A 289 -5.99 19.80 4.17
C ARG A 289 -6.97 20.73 3.44
N LEU A 290 -6.68 21.10 2.20
CA LEU A 290 -7.60 21.91 1.38
C LEU A 290 -8.96 21.22 1.26
N ALA A 291 -8.99 19.93 0.92
CA ALA A 291 -10.25 19.18 0.81
C ALA A 291 -11.01 19.10 2.12
N ASN A 292 -10.30 18.88 3.23
CA ASN A 292 -10.93 18.82 4.56
C ASN A 292 -11.42 20.21 5.00
N GLU A 293 -10.71 21.28 4.70
CA GLU A 293 -11.14 22.64 5.02
C GLU A 293 -12.45 22.98 4.28
N ILE A 294 -12.51 22.71 2.97
CA ILE A 294 -13.74 22.89 2.16
C ILE A 294 -14.87 22.00 2.68
N GLY A 295 -14.55 20.82 3.19
CA GLY A 295 -15.50 19.87 3.78
C GLY A 295 -15.86 20.12 5.25
N GLY A 296 -15.43 21.23 5.84
CA GLY A 296 -15.70 21.54 7.26
C GLY A 296 -15.06 20.57 8.23
N GLY A 297 -13.84 20.13 7.95
CA GLY A 297 -13.06 19.17 8.75
C GLY A 297 -13.16 17.71 8.28
N MET A 298 -13.91 17.45 7.21
CA MET A 298 -14.10 16.11 6.66
C MET A 298 -13.80 16.07 5.14
N PRO A 299 -13.45 14.89 4.60
CA PRO A 299 -13.44 14.68 3.15
C PRO A 299 -14.78 15.02 2.49
N LEU A 300 -14.75 15.14 1.17
CA LEU A 300 -15.92 15.45 0.35
C LEU A 300 -16.47 14.21 -0.35
N MET A 301 -17.79 14.16 -0.55
CA MET A 301 -18.47 13.22 -1.45
C MET A 301 -19.42 13.95 -2.40
N GLN A 302 -19.54 13.44 -3.64
CA GLN A 302 -20.42 14.00 -4.67
C GLN A 302 -20.98 12.89 -5.55
N ARG A 303 -22.28 12.96 -5.89
CA ARG A 303 -22.88 12.07 -6.89
C ARG A 303 -22.36 12.41 -8.29
N VAL A 304 -22.13 11.38 -9.10
CA VAL A 304 -21.77 11.53 -10.52
C VAL A 304 -22.86 12.33 -11.27
N GLY A 305 -24.12 12.11 -10.95
CA GLY A 305 -25.24 12.87 -11.53
C GLY A 305 -25.11 14.38 -11.31
N ASP A 306 -24.83 14.81 -10.08
CA ASP A 306 -24.65 16.21 -9.73
C ASP A 306 -23.38 16.79 -10.37
N PHE A 307 -22.26 16.05 -10.29
CA PHE A 307 -21.01 16.47 -10.90
C PHE A 307 -21.14 16.75 -12.41
N ARG A 308 -21.86 15.87 -13.14
CA ARG A 308 -22.11 16.05 -14.59
C ARG A 308 -22.91 17.30 -14.90
N MET A 309 -23.78 17.72 -14.00
CA MET A 309 -24.59 18.94 -14.13
C MET A 309 -23.87 20.20 -13.60
N GLY A 310 -22.65 20.09 -13.12
CA GLY A 310 -21.91 21.19 -12.49
C GLY A 310 -22.56 21.65 -11.17
N LYS A 311 -23.24 20.76 -10.46
CA LYS A 311 -23.93 21.04 -9.20
C LYS A 311 -23.20 20.37 -8.04
N ARG A 312 -23.14 21.04 -6.88
CA ARG A 312 -22.73 20.39 -5.64
C ARG A 312 -23.78 19.35 -5.21
N SER A 313 -23.36 18.26 -4.62
CA SER A 313 -24.27 17.39 -3.86
C SER A 313 -24.60 17.99 -2.51
N THR A 314 -25.81 17.72 -2.01
CA THR A 314 -26.27 18.10 -0.67
C THR A 314 -26.60 16.86 0.14
N ALA A 315 -26.87 17.00 1.44
CA ALA A 315 -27.29 15.87 2.28
C ALA A 315 -28.55 15.19 1.73
N GLU A 316 -29.48 15.98 1.22
CA GLU A 316 -30.74 15.49 0.64
C GLU A 316 -30.51 14.62 -0.61
N THR A 317 -29.49 14.95 -1.43
CA THR A 317 -29.12 14.15 -2.61
C THR A 317 -28.78 12.70 -2.25
N PHE A 318 -28.30 12.45 -1.02
CA PHE A 318 -27.95 11.09 -0.55
C PHE A 318 -29.09 10.38 0.18
N ASN A 319 -30.15 11.10 0.53
CA ASN A 319 -31.31 10.56 1.24
C ASN A 319 -32.50 10.25 0.30
N GLU A 320 -32.37 10.56 -1.00
CA GLU A 320 -33.44 10.33 -1.96
C GLU A 320 -33.59 8.83 -2.31
N ASP A 321 -34.83 8.33 -2.30
CA ASP A 321 -35.18 6.94 -2.71
C ASP A 321 -34.87 6.63 -4.18
N LEU A 322 -34.56 7.65 -4.98
CA LEU A 322 -34.17 7.51 -6.40
C LEU A 322 -32.83 6.81 -6.59
N TYR A 323 -31.99 6.78 -5.57
CA TYR A 323 -30.66 6.19 -5.65
C TYR A 323 -30.57 4.92 -4.81
N SER A 324 -30.15 3.86 -5.41
CA SER A 324 -30.26 2.49 -4.93
C SER A 324 -29.44 2.14 -3.68
N PHE A 325 -28.61 3.08 -3.16
CA PHE A 325 -27.78 2.81 -1.97
C PHE A 325 -27.35 4.12 -1.27
N PRO A 326 -27.24 4.09 0.06
CA PRO A 326 -26.61 5.17 0.82
C PRO A 326 -25.07 5.09 0.73
N PRO A 327 -24.33 6.18 0.97
CA PRO A 327 -22.87 6.14 1.08
C PRO A 327 -22.42 5.23 2.23
N SER A 328 -21.47 4.32 1.99
CA SER A 328 -20.95 3.44 3.05
C SER A 328 -20.05 4.18 4.03
N CYS A 329 -19.55 5.37 3.64
CA CYS A 329 -18.80 6.30 4.47
C CYS A 329 -19.42 7.70 4.33
N PRO A 330 -20.41 8.07 5.15
CA PRO A 330 -21.01 9.41 5.09
C PRO A 330 -19.97 10.46 5.53
N VAL A 331 -19.58 11.30 4.58
CA VAL A 331 -18.71 12.47 4.76
C VAL A 331 -19.42 13.71 4.25
N THR A 332 -18.75 14.85 4.07
CA THR A 332 -19.42 16.07 3.66
C THR A 332 -19.88 16.00 2.19
N ALA A 333 -21.18 16.15 1.97
CA ALA A 333 -21.73 16.33 0.64
C ALA A 333 -21.30 17.71 0.08
N GLY A 334 -20.71 17.73 -1.12
CA GLY A 334 -20.11 18.95 -1.62
C GLY A 334 -19.83 18.94 -3.12
N ASP A 335 -18.93 19.82 -3.53
CA ASP A 335 -18.45 19.95 -4.91
C ASP A 335 -16.94 19.63 -4.94
N LEU A 336 -16.59 18.51 -5.57
CA LEU A 336 -15.21 18.09 -5.74
C LEU A 336 -14.41 19.08 -6.62
N GLY A 337 -15.09 19.81 -7.51
CA GLY A 337 -14.47 20.78 -8.38
C GLY A 337 -13.79 21.95 -7.64
N LEU A 338 -14.19 22.22 -6.40
CA LEU A 338 -13.56 23.23 -5.54
C LEU A 338 -12.26 22.75 -4.89
N ALA A 339 -12.09 21.43 -4.70
CA ALA A 339 -10.98 20.86 -3.94
C ALA A 339 -9.94 20.15 -4.81
N VAL A 340 -10.37 19.51 -5.91
CA VAL A 340 -9.47 18.75 -6.79
C VAL A 340 -8.81 19.68 -7.81
N PRO A 341 -7.46 19.69 -7.92
CA PRO A 341 -6.79 20.47 -8.95
C PRO A 341 -7.33 20.15 -10.35
N ALA A 342 -7.67 21.18 -11.12
CA ALA A 342 -8.37 21.05 -12.40
C ALA A 342 -7.72 20.08 -13.39
N LYS A 343 -6.38 20.03 -13.45
CA LYS A 343 -5.66 19.08 -14.30
C LYS A 343 -5.87 17.63 -13.85
N ILE A 344 -5.84 17.37 -12.53
CA ILE A 344 -6.08 16.04 -11.97
C ILE A 344 -7.51 15.61 -12.27
N MET A 345 -8.50 16.46 -12.00
CA MET A 345 -9.90 16.16 -12.24
C MET A 345 -10.18 15.86 -13.73
N ARG A 346 -9.60 16.64 -14.65
CA ARG A 346 -9.76 16.38 -16.10
C ARG A 346 -9.26 14.99 -16.50
N HIS A 347 -8.10 14.56 -16.00
CA HIS A 347 -7.56 13.23 -16.31
C HIS A 347 -8.40 12.11 -15.68
N ILE A 348 -8.81 12.28 -14.42
CA ILE A 348 -9.69 11.32 -13.73
C ILE A 348 -11.04 11.18 -14.43
N TRP A 349 -11.65 12.32 -14.80
CA TRP A 349 -12.94 12.30 -15.49
C TRP A 349 -12.85 11.68 -16.90
N ALA A 350 -11.76 11.93 -17.62
CA ALA A 350 -11.49 11.30 -18.90
C ALA A 350 -11.32 9.77 -18.73
N ALA A 351 -10.61 9.34 -17.70
CA ALA A 351 -10.43 7.91 -17.38
C ALA A 351 -11.76 7.25 -16.97
N LEU A 352 -12.61 7.92 -16.16
CA LEU A 352 -13.95 7.42 -15.82
C LEU A 352 -14.83 7.22 -17.05
N LYS A 353 -14.82 8.15 -18.02
CA LYS A 353 -15.56 8.00 -19.27
C LYS A 353 -15.07 6.80 -20.10
N LYS A 354 -13.76 6.60 -20.18
CA LYS A 354 -13.20 5.42 -20.85
C LYS A 354 -13.58 4.14 -20.10
N LEU A 355 -13.53 4.16 -18.77
CA LEU A 355 -13.90 3.02 -17.94
C LEU A 355 -15.37 2.66 -18.12
N ASP A 356 -16.25 3.64 -18.21
CA ASP A 356 -17.69 3.42 -18.47
C ASP A 356 -17.94 2.77 -19.86
N THR A 357 -17.11 3.07 -20.86
CA THR A 357 -17.16 2.41 -22.17
C THR A 357 -16.67 0.96 -22.08
N ILE A 358 -15.67 0.67 -21.26
CA ILE A 358 -15.11 -0.68 -21.08
C ILE A 358 -16.05 -1.53 -20.22
N VAL A 359 -16.53 -0.96 -19.13
CA VAL A 359 -17.43 -1.57 -18.12
C VAL A 359 -18.63 -0.63 -17.96
N PRO A 360 -19.68 -0.79 -18.80
CA PRO A 360 -20.82 0.11 -18.76
C PRO A 360 -21.54 0.13 -17.42
N GLY A 361 -21.87 1.33 -16.94
CA GLY A 361 -22.62 1.54 -15.71
C GLY A 361 -21.90 2.38 -14.65
N ILE A 362 -20.59 2.56 -14.75
CA ILE A 362 -19.84 3.28 -13.71
C ILE A 362 -20.20 4.77 -13.61
N LEU A 363 -20.64 5.38 -14.72
CA LEU A 363 -21.14 6.76 -14.74
C LEU A 363 -22.64 6.87 -14.43
N HIS A 364 -23.26 5.84 -13.84
CA HIS A 364 -24.63 5.94 -13.36
C HIS A 364 -24.78 7.14 -12.40
N PRO A 365 -25.87 7.92 -12.45
CA PRO A 365 -26.05 9.10 -11.60
C PRO A 365 -25.92 8.83 -10.10
N SER A 366 -26.25 7.61 -9.64
CA SER A 366 -26.13 7.19 -8.25
C SER A 366 -24.69 6.92 -7.78
N THR A 367 -23.75 6.74 -8.68
CA THR A 367 -22.33 6.53 -8.34
C THR A 367 -21.80 7.70 -7.52
N ILE A 368 -21.05 7.40 -6.48
CA ILE A 368 -20.46 8.40 -5.57
C ILE A 368 -18.97 8.51 -5.83
N MET A 369 -18.47 9.73 -5.88
CA MET A 369 -17.07 10.06 -5.89
C MET A 369 -16.69 10.68 -4.55
N TYR A 370 -15.62 10.18 -3.92
CA TYR A 370 -15.07 10.71 -2.68
C TYR A 370 -13.69 11.32 -2.93
N TYR A 371 -13.36 12.40 -2.25
CA TYR A 371 -12.06 13.07 -2.29
C TYR A 371 -11.66 13.58 -0.90
N PRO A 372 -10.40 13.49 -0.48
CA PRO A 372 -9.24 13.03 -1.24
C PRO A 372 -8.89 11.56 -1.00
N GLU A 373 -8.57 10.82 -2.05
CA GLU A 373 -7.77 9.61 -1.93
C GLU A 373 -6.35 9.90 -2.40
N ILE A 374 -5.39 9.78 -1.49
CA ILE A 374 -3.98 10.09 -1.77
C ILE A 374 -3.13 8.94 -1.29
N LYS A 375 -2.19 8.53 -2.13
CA LYS A 375 -1.16 7.55 -1.74
C LYS A 375 0.19 8.25 -1.73
N MET A 376 0.68 8.49 -0.53
CA MET A 376 2.03 9.00 -0.28
C MET A 376 3.02 7.85 -0.36
N TYR A 377 4.14 8.08 -1.03
CA TYR A 377 5.24 7.14 -1.11
C TYR A 377 6.40 7.65 -0.29
N ALA A 378 7.10 6.70 0.36
CA ALA A 378 8.24 7.03 1.18
C ALA A 378 9.43 7.47 0.32
N ASN A 379 10.33 8.23 0.91
CA ASN A 379 11.60 8.60 0.31
C ASN A 379 12.41 7.36 -0.03
N LYS A 380 13.16 7.41 -1.12
CA LYS A 380 14.06 6.34 -1.55
C LYS A 380 15.47 6.66 -1.08
N PRO A 381 16.10 5.85 -0.22
CA PRO A 381 17.52 5.96 0.09
C PRO A 381 18.39 5.75 -1.14
N ALA A 382 19.55 6.38 -1.16
CA ALA A 382 20.62 6.01 -2.07
C ALA A 382 21.25 4.70 -1.58
N PHE A 383 20.99 3.61 -2.30
CA PHE A 383 21.52 2.30 -1.95
C PHE A 383 22.97 2.12 -2.43
N LEU A 384 23.79 1.45 -1.61
CA LEU A 384 25.17 1.10 -1.95
C LEU A 384 25.24 -0.09 -2.91
N ASP A 385 24.23 -0.95 -2.90
CA ASP A 385 24.13 -2.13 -3.75
C ASP A 385 22.67 -2.54 -4.03
N ARG A 386 22.53 -3.55 -4.85
CA ARG A 386 21.21 -4.11 -5.22
C ARG A 386 20.44 -4.75 -4.07
N TYR A 387 21.07 -5.02 -2.93
CA TYR A 387 20.47 -5.65 -1.75
C TYR A 387 19.85 -4.66 -0.78
N PHE A 388 19.70 -3.39 -1.19
CA PHE A 388 19.16 -2.30 -0.38
C PHE A 388 20.00 -1.91 0.84
N ARG A 389 21.30 -2.14 0.77
CA ARG A 389 22.26 -1.71 1.77
C ARG A 389 22.50 -0.20 1.68
N VAL A 390 22.51 0.49 2.82
CA VAL A 390 22.68 1.95 2.90
C VAL A 390 23.96 2.35 3.64
N SER A 391 24.52 1.42 4.44
CA SER A 391 25.81 1.61 5.15
C SER A 391 26.53 0.25 5.27
N SER A 392 27.59 0.16 6.06
CA SER A 392 28.33 -1.08 6.24
C SER A 392 27.46 -2.25 6.76
N ASN A 393 26.51 -1.95 7.66
CA ASN A 393 25.74 -2.98 8.34
C ASN A 393 24.23 -2.79 8.24
N ILE A 394 23.74 -1.70 7.63
CA ILE A 394 22.32 -1.36 7.64
C ILE A 394 21.72 -1.48 6.25
N TYR A 395 20.54 -2.13 6.21
CA TYR A 395 19.68 -2.31 5.05
C TYR A 395 18.33 -1.61 5.30
N MET A 396 17.80 -0.91 4.29
CA MET A 396 16.49 -0.25 4.39
C MET A 396 15.54 -0.82 3.33
N ILE A 397 14.41 -1.40 3.76
CA ILE A 397 13.55 -2.17 2.88
C ILE A 397 12.06 -1.90 3.06
N GLY A 398 11.27 -2.42 2.16
CA GLY A 398 9.82 -2.36 2.20
C GLY A 398 9.24 -1.03 1.74
N ASP A 399 7.93 -0.87 1.96
CA ASP A 399 7.18 0.32 1.53
C ASP A 399 7.71 1.62 2.18
N GLY A 400 8.30 1.51 3.39
CA GLY A 400 8.87 2.64 4.12
C GLY A 400 10.17 3.19 3.52
N ALA A 401 10.89 2.37 2.76
CA ALA A 401 12.11 2.73 2.04
C ALA A 401 11.89 2.90 0.52
N GLY A 402 10.64 2.90 0.07
CA GLY A 402 10.31 3.06 -1.35
C GLY A 402 10.74 1.91 -2.26
N THR A 403 11.17 0.76 -1.71
CA THR A 403 11.66 -0.40 -2.48
C THR A 403 10.53 -1.32 -2.96
N SER A 404 9.32 -1.14 -2.43
CA SER A 404 8.16 -1.97 -2.73
C SER A 404 6.85 -1.24 -2.49
N ARG A 405 5.77 -1.89 -2.89
CA ARG A 405 4.38 -1.46 -2.60
C ARG A 405 3.50 -2.69 -2.38
N GLY A 406 2.94 -2.79 -1.18
CA GLY A 406 2.07 -3.90 -0.81
C GLY A 406 2.84 -5.14 -0.35
N ILE A 407 2.08 -6.17 -0.01
CA ILE A 407 2.56 -7.32 0.79
C ILE A 407 3.65 -8.12 0.07
N THR A 408 3.41 -8.52 -1.17
CA THR A 408 4.31 -9.41 -1.92
C THR A 408 5.62 -8.73 -2.28
N GLY A 409 5.57 -7.48 -2.76
CA GLY A 409 6.78 -6.70 -3.05
C GLY A 409 7.59 -6.38 -1.80
N ALA A 410 6.91 -6.05 -0.69
CA ALA A 410 7.58 -5.83 0.59
C ALA A 410 8.27 -7.11 1.09
N TRP A 411 7.58 -8.26 1.05
CA TRP A 411 8.17 -9.55 1.39
C TRP A 411 9.39 -9.88 0.53
N ALA A 412 9.26 -9.68 -0.78
CA ALA A 412 10.36 -9.88 -1.73
C ALA A 412 11.57 -8.98 -1.41
N SER A 413 11.35 -7.74 -1.01
CA SER A 413 12.45 -6.84 -0.59
C SER A 413 13.19 -7.37 0.64
N GLY A 414 12.47 -8.02 1.56
CA GLY A 414 13.06 -8.71 2.71
C GLY A 414 13.95 -9.87 2.31
N ILE A 415 13.46 -10.74 1.41
CA ILE A 415 14.25 -11.86 0.88
C ILE A 415 15.54 -11.33 0.24
N ARG A 416 15.46 -10.28 -0.58
CA ARG A 416 16.60 -9.71 -1.28
C ARG A 416 17.65 -9.13 -0.33
N ALA A 417 17.23 -8.43 0.74
CA ALA A 417 18.16 -7.95 1.76
C ALA A 417 18.83 -9.11 2.52
N ALA A 418 18.07 -10.16 2.84
CA ALA A 418 18.58 -11.35 3.46
C ALA A 418 19.62 -12.10 2.57
N GLU A 419 19.38 -12.19 1.26
CA GLU A 419 20.37 -12.69 0.30
C GLU A 419 21.68 -11.89 0.37
N GLY A 420 21.59 -10.55 0.48
CA GLY A 420 22.76 -9.68 0.61
C GLY A 420 23.57 -9.94 1.89
N ILE A 421 22.89 -10.24 3.00
CA ILE A 421 23.54 -10.61 4.26
C ILE A 421 24.25 -11.98 4.12
N LEU A 422 23.58 -12.98 3.53
CA LEU A 422 24.13 -14.33 3.35
C LEU A 422 25.31 -14.38 2.38
N HIS A 423 25.32 -13.54 1.34
CA HIS A 423 26.44 -13.45 0.38
C HIS A 423 27.66 -12.69 0.91
N GLY A 424 27.49 -11.88 1.94
CA GLY A 424 28.55 -11.09 2.55
C GLY A 424 29.18 -11.71 3.80
N GLN A 425 28.78 -12.96 4.12
CA GLN A 425 29.35 -13.76 5.22
C GLN A 425 30.57 -14.54 4.78
#